data_00dd35a2ae7867cdfa4faa0b2f3b7b99
#
_entry.id   00dd35a2ae7867cdfa4faa0b2f3b7b99
#
_cell.length_a   1.000
_cell.length_b   1.000
_cell.length_c   1.000
_cell.angle_alpha   90.00
_cell.angle_beta   90.00
_cell.angle_gamma   90.00
#
_symmetry.space_group_name_H-M   'P 1'
#
loop_
_entity.id
_entity.type
_entity.pdbx_description
1 polymer ?
#
loop_
_entity_poly.entity_id
_entity_poly.type
_entity_poly.pdbx_seq_one_letter_code
_entity_poly.pdbx_strand_id
1 'polypeptide(L)'
;KTAQPWWWHLRLSRRPVLGPTSLDVELAFLMCHQAHVKRGTLVLDPFVGTGSILISASYYGATCVGSDIDIRVLKGYSVAYLNPHIKHPPNAKKDIFRNFQEYGLPRPEIVRGDNAAWVWRLPPPIVPAREHPKAAAEIDLHALEKRAEGEQQSGRKRAYLERSGCSAGQPWVDAIVTDPPYGIRAGARQSGHQQKHKRGQERTNEERLTYISPTVLYDPQTVVSDLLNLAARLLVDDGRLVFLLPVDLSTAHEELNLLHHEDLELVAFSLQPLSGGVGRYLVTMRRRRRSTEGSSAVSSASAP
;
A
#
# COMPACT_ATOMS: atom_id res chain seq x y z
N LYS A 1 1.59 40.65 8.53
CA LYS A 1 2.14 39.29 8.48
C LYS A 1 0.95 38.36 8.31
N THR A 2 0.78 37.73 7.14
CA THR A 2 -0.23 36.69 6.93
C THR A 2 0.06 35.53 7.87
N ALA A 3 -0.96 35.08 8.61
CA ALA A 3 -0.82 33.93 9.50
C ALA A 3 -0.36 32.72 8.67
N GLN A 4 0.68 32.03 9.13
CA GLN A 4 1.15 30.83 8.43
C GLN A 4 0.12 29.70 8.59
N PRO A 5 -0.12 28.90 7.54
CA PRO A 5 -1.01 27.73 7.64
C PRO A 5 -0.57 26.79 8.76
N TRP A 6 -1.53 26.13 9.40
CA TRP A 6 -1.27 25.21 10.52
C TRP A 6 -0.33 24.04 10.15
N TRP A 7 -0.33 23.59 8.89
CA TRP A 7 0.54 22.53 8.36
C TRP A 7 1.96 23.00 8.00
N TRP A 8 2.25 24.31 8.09
CA TRP A 8 3.51 24.92 7.66
C TRP A 8 4.76 24.27 8.26
N HIS A 9 4.68 23.74 9.49
CA HIS A 9 5.79 23.08 10.16
C HIS A 9 6.12 21.71 9.57
N LEU A 10 5.20 21.06 8.82
CA LEU A 10 5.38 19.75 8.19
C LEU A 10 5.90 19.83 6.75
N ARG A 11 6.08 21.03 6.21
CA ARG A 11 6.53 21.23 4.82
C ARG A 11 7.88 20.58 4.55
N LEU A 12 8.15 20.25 3.26
CA LEU A 12 9.37 19.56 2.82
C LEU A 12 10.66 20.28 3.24
N SER A 13 10.69 21.64 3.23
CA SER A 13 11.86 22.42 3.63
C SER A 13 12.22 22.26 5.13
N ARG A 14 11.34 21.73 5.94
CA ARG A 14 11.55 21.45 7.37
C ARG A 14 11.60 19.95 7.69
N ARG A 15 11.36 19.11 6.71
CA ARG A 15 11.33 17.65 6.90
C ARG A 15 12.76 17.11 7.03
N PRO A 16 13.09 16.35 8.08
CA PRO A 16 14.44 15.85 8.32
C PRO A 16 14.97 14.92 7.23
N VAL A 17 14.13 14.01 6.74
CA VAL A 17 14.49 13.01 5.73
C VAL A 17 13.64 13.20 4.50
N LEU A 18 14.30 13.32 3.37
CA LEU A 18 13.68 13.49 2.05
C LEU A 18 14.07 12.34 1.13
N GLY A 19 13.20 12.02 0.18
CA GLY A 19 13.48 11.14 -0.95
C GLY A 19 13.61 11.93 -2.24
N PRO A 20 13.99 11.28 -3.34
CA PRO A 20 14.11 11.93 -4.66
C PRO A 20 12.78 12.50 -5.16
N THR A 21 11.67 11.89 -4.76
CA THR A 21 10.31 12.31 -5.08
C THR A 21 9.51 12.34 -3.77
N SER A 22 9.55 13.47 -3.06
CA SER A 22 8.74 13.64 -1.85
C SER A 22 7.49 14.46 -2.19
N LEU A 23 6.33 13.92 -1.85
CA LEU A 23 5.04 14.60 -2.08
C LEU A 23 4.92 15.83 -1.20
N ASP A 24 4.38 16.91 -1.76
CA ASP A 24 4.08 18.13 -1.04
C ASP A 24 3.05 17.91 0.07
N VAL A 25 3.21 18.61 1.18
CA VAL A 25 2.41 18.41 2.38
C VAL A 25 0.95 18.82 2.19
N GLU A 26 0.70 19.92 1.45
CA GLU A 26 -0.68 20.35 1.17
C GLU A 26 -1.45 19.29 0.40
N LEU A 27 -0.81 18.76 -0.65
CA LEU A 27 -1.43 17.72 -1.46
C LEU A 27 -1.64 16.43 -0.66
N ALA A 28 -0.68 16.04 0.18
CA ALA A 28 -0.83 14.88 1.05
C ALA A 28 -2.01 15.04 2.04
N PHE A 29 -2.19 16.24 2.61
CA PHE A 29 -3.37 16.54 3.44
C PHE A 29 -4.67 16.54 2.65
N LEU A 30 -4.67 17.10 1.44
CA LEU A 30 -5.83 17.06 0.56
C LEU A 30 -6.24 15.62 0.21
N MET A 31 -5.27 14.76 -0.11
CA MET A 31 -5.51 13.34 -0.36
C MET A 31 -6.11 12.63 0.86
N CYS A 32 -5.56 12.86 2.05
CA CYS A 32 -6.10 12.33 3.30
C CYS A 32 -7.53 12.83 3.58
N HIS A 33 -7.81 14.09 3.27
CA HIS A 33 -9.15 14.65 3.41
C HIS A 33 -10.15 13.98 2.44
N GLN A 34 -9.77 13.82 1.18
CA GLN A 34 -10.58 13.09 0.18
C GLN A 34 -10.83 11.64 0.59
N ALA A 35 -9.89 11.02 1.29
CA ALA A 35 -10.01 9.67 1.83
C ALA A 35 -10.83 9.59 3.14
N HIS A 36 -11.35 10.71 3.64
CA HIS A 36 -12.05 10.83 4.92
C HIS A 36 -11.22 10.38 6.13
N VAL A 37 -9.90 10.55 6.06
CA VAL A 37 -9.00 10.21 7.17
C VAL A 37 -9.30 11.04 8.40
N LYS A 38 -9.48 10.36 9.51
CA LYS A 38 -9.76 10.93 10.84
C LYS A 38 -9.12 10.07 11.93
N ARG A 39 -9.25 10.50 13.17
CA ARG A 39 -8.76 9.73 14.31
C ARG A 39 -9.37 8.32 14.32
N GLY A 40 -8.50 7.31 14.43
CA GLY A 40 -8.88 5.90 14.44
C GLY A 40 -9.04 5.25 13.07
N THR A 41 -8.92 6.01 11.96
CA THR A 41 -8.89 5.45 10.60
C THR A 41 -7.63 4.61 10.41
N LEU A 42 -7.75 3.42 9.85
CA LEU A 42 -6.61 2.61 9.43
C LEU A 42 -6.26 2.91 7.97
N VAL A 43 -5.12 3.55 7.78
CA VAL A 43 -4.64 4.02 6.47
C VAL A 43 -3.51 3.16 5.97
N LEU A 44 -3.59 2.71 4.72
CA LEU A 44 -2.53 2.01 4.01
C LEU A 44 -1.96 2.88 2.88
N ASP A 45 -0.62 3.01 2.83
CA ASP A 45 0.11 3.53 1.67
C ASP A 45 0.99 2.42 1.08
N PRO A 46 0.58 1.78 -0.04
CA PRO A 46 1.33 0.69 -0.65
C PRO A 46 2.59 1.12 -1.42
N PHE A 47 2.84 2.44 -1.57
CA PHE A 47 4.04 3.00 -2.18
C PHE A 47 4.60 4.12 -1.30
N VAL A 48 4.87 3.77 -0.05
CA VAL A 48 5.06 4.74 1.05
C VAL A 48 6.27 5.67 0.89
N GLY A 49 7.30 5.29 0.15
CA GLY A 49 8.50 6.09 -0.03
C GLY A 49 9.07 6.60 1.31
N THR A 50 9.23 7.91 1.45
CA THR A 50 9.69 8.55 2.70
C THR A 50 8.55 8.92 3.67
N GLY A 51 7.32 8.47 3.40
CA GLY A 51 6.19 8.58 4.31
C GLY A 51 5.40 9.89 4.26
N SER A 52 5.46 10.64 3.16
CA SER A 52 4.78 11.94 3.04
C SER A 52 3.29 11.86 3.36
N ILE A 53 2.59 10.90 2.80
CA ILE A 53 1.16 10.68 3.00
C ILE A 53 0.88 10.19 4.42
N LEU A 54 1.65 9.22 4.91
CA LEU A 54 1.46 8.69 6.27
C LEU A 54 1.73 9.72 7.36
N ILE A 55 2.63 10.70 7.14
CA ILE A 55 2.82 11.84 8.06
C ILE A 55 1.50 12.63 8.17
N SER A 56 0.88 12.96 7.04
CA SER A 56 -0.39 13.70 7.01
C SER A 56 -1.53 12.89 7.62
N ALA A 57 -1.62 11.59 7.32
CA ALA A 57 -2.62 10.70 7.91
C ALA A 57 -2.43 10.55 9.43
N SER A 58 -1.19 10.37 9.90
CA SER A 58 -0.86 10.28 11.32
C SER A 58 -1.18 11.58 12.07
N TYR A 59 -1.01 12.74 11.42
CA TYR A 59 -1.40 14.04 11.99
C TYR A 59 -2.91 14.12 12.24
N TYR A 60 -3.76 13.52 11.41
CA TYR A 60 -5.20 13.37 11.65
C TYR A 60 -5.54 12.32 12.72
N GLY A 61 -4.55 11.64 13.30
CA GLY A 61 -4.74 10.60 14.31
C GLY A 61 -5.09 9.23 13.76
N ALA A 62 -4.76 8.97 12.50
CA ALA A 62 -4.91 7.65 11.89
C ALA A 62 -3.85 6.66 12.37
N THR A 63 -4.18 5.38 12.35
CA THR A 63 -3.22 4.29 12.42
C THR A 63 -2.66 4.05 11.02
N CYS A 64 -1.35 4.11 10.87
CA CYS A 64 -0.70 4.14 9.57
C CYS A 64 0.09 2.86 9.29
N VAL A 65 -0.15 2.28 8.13
CA VAL A 65 0.57 1.13 7.60
C VAL A 65 1.11 1.50 6.22
N GLY A 66 2.34 1.10 5.92
CA GLY A 66 2.93 1.38 4.62
C GLY A 66 3.76 0.22 4.08
N SER A 67 3.89 0.16 2.77
CA SER A 67 4.84 -0.74 2.12
C SER A 67 5.59 -0.05 0.99
N ASP A 68 6.79 -0.53 0.74
CA ASP A 68 7.59 -0.16 -0.43
C ASP A 68 8.48 -1.35 -0.81
N ILE A 69 8.74 -1.48 -2.10
CA ILE A 69 9.68 -2.49 -2.60
C ILE A 69 11.13 -2.09 -2.35
N ASP A 70 11.42 -0.78 -2.32
CA ASP A 70 12.77 -0.25 -2.19
C ASP A 70 13.21 -0.08 -0.72
N ILE A 71 13.89 -1.11 -0.22
CA ILE A 71 14.46 -1.09 1.12
C ILE A 71 15.42 0.08 1.36
N ARG A 72 16.02 0.65 0.31
CA ARG A 72 16.96 1.77 0.42
C ARG A 72 16.26 3.04 0.88
N VAL A 73 15.01 3.24 0.44
CA VAL A 73 14.17 4.35 0.89
C VAL A 73 13.72 4.12 2.32
N LEU A 74 13.23 2.92 2.65
CA LEU A 74 12.71 2.59 3.97
C LEU A 74 13.77 2.68 5.09
N LYS A 75 14.98 2.18 4.81
CA LYS A 75 16.11 2.18 5.77
C LYS A 75 17.09 3.33 5.58
N GLY A 76 16.88 4.21 4.62
CA GLY A 76 17.74 5.35 4.37
C GLY A 76 19.09 5.00 3.75
N TYR A 77 19.19 3.94 2.94
CA TYR A 77 20.41 3.56 2.24
C TYR A 77 20.50 4.28 0.89
N SER A 78 21.40 5.24 0.75
CA SER A 78 21.79 5.93 -0.49
C SER A 78 20.71 6.66 -1.29
N VAL A 79 19.43 6.38 -1.11
CA VAL A 79 18.31 7.01 -1.86
C VAL A 79 17.64 8.10 -1.03
N ALA A 80 17.31 7.83 0.24
CA ALA A 80 16.86 8.85 1.18
C ALA A 80 18.05 9.64 1.73
N TYR A 81 17.88 10.93 1.92
CA TYR A 81 18.92 11.84 2.40
C TYR A 81 18.43 12.79 3.48
N LEU A 82 19.36 13.26 4.30
CA LEU A 82 19.07 14.31 5.28
C LEU A 82 18.91 15.65 4.58
N ASN A 83 17.88 16.38 4.97
CA ASN A 83 17.60 17.70 4.41
C ASN A 83 18.78 18.67 4.71
N PRO A 84 19.48 19.20 3.69
CA PRO A 84 20.65 20.05 3.88
C PRO A 84 20.31 21.43 4.50
N HIS A 85 19.05 21.82 4.52
CA HIS A 85 18.61 23.13 5.00
C HIS A 85 18.31 23.18 6.50
N ILE A 86 18.44 22.05 7.20
CA ILE A 86 18.23 21.97 8.65
C ILE A 86 19.42 21.31 9.34
N LYS A 87 19.62 21.66 10.61
CA LYS A 87 20.65 21.02 11.42
C LYS A 87 20.22 19.62 11.86
N HIS A 88 21.15 18.68 11.78
CA HIS A 88 20.94 17.31 12.23
C HIS A 88 21.89 16.96 13.38
N PRO A 89 21.47 16.10 14.31
CA PRO A 89 22.38 15.58 15.31
C PRO A 89 23.46 14.70 14.65
N PRO A 90 24.62 14.51 15.26
CA PRO A 90 25.63 13.55 14.81
C PRO A 90 24.98 12.16 14.66
N ASN A 91 25.32 11.45 13.58
CA ASN A 91 24.78 10.11 13.27
C ASN A 91 23.24 10.04 13.12
N ALA A 92 22.61 11.12 12.67
CA ALA A 92 21.16 11.14 12.40
C ALA A 92 20.77 10.03 11.42
N LYS A 93 19.76 9.26 11.79
CA LYS A 93 19.19 8.22 10.91
C LYS A 93 18.50 8.86 9.71
N LYS A 94 18.55 8.17 8.56
CA LYS A 94 17.94 8.58 7.30
C LYS A 94 16.71 7.74 6.97
N ASP A 95 16.23 6.94 7.92
CA ASP A 95 15.05 6.09 7.73
C ASP A 95 13.75 6.89 7.79
N ILE A 96 12.67 6.29 7.31
CA ILE A 96 11.33 6.87 7.29
C ILE A 96 10.85 7.30 8.69
N PHE A 97 11.23 6.58 9.75
CA PHE A 97 10.75 6.83 11.12
C PHE A 97 11.28 8.13 11.72
N ARG A 98 12.43 8.64 11.22
CA ARG A 98 13.00 9.91 11.66
C ARG A 98 12.04 11.08 11.47
N ASN A 99 11.25 11.08 10.38
CA ASN A 99 10.26 12.14 10.14
C ASN A 99 9.14 12.10 11.18
N PHE A 100 8.63 10.91 11.52
CA PHE A 100 7.58 10.77 12.54
C PHE A 100 8.08 11.17 13.93
N GLN A 101 9.30 10.77 14.28
CA GLN A 101 9.95 11.14 15.55
C GLN A 101 10.09 12.67 15.68
N GLU A 102 10.52 13.35 14.62
CA GLU A 102 10.68 14.81 14.61
C GLU A 102 9.37 15.56 14.90
N TYR A 103 8.27 15.03 14.37
CA TYR A 103 6.96 15.67 14.52
C TYR A 103 6.16 15.15 15.73
N GLY A 104 6.74 14.26 16.55
CA GLY A 104 6.03 13.64 17.68
C GLY A 104 4.83 12.79 17.26
N LEU A 105 4.86 12.26 16.05
CA LEU A 105 3.78 11.44 15.50
C LEU A 105 3.96 9.96 15.86
N PRO A 106 2.86 9.21 16.01
CA PRO A 106 2.92 7.76 16.18
C PRO A 106 3.72 7.10 15.05
N ARG A 107 4.55 6.13 15.40
CA ARG A 107 5.34 5.38 14.44
C ARG A 107 4.43 4.52 13.57
N PRO A 108 4.53 4.60 12.23
CA PRO A 108 3.77 3.73 11.35
C PRO A 108 4.35 2.31 11.32
N GLU A 109 3.53 1.33 10.97
CA GLU A 109 3.99 -0.01 10.63
C GLU A 109 4.43 -0.05 9.16
N ILE A 110 5.69 -0.48 8.93
CA ILE A 110 6.28 -0.47 7.60
C ILE A 110 6.72 -1.88 7.20
N VAL A 111 6.24 -2.33 6.06
CA VAL A 111 6.56 -3.62 5.48
C VAL A 111 7.32 -3.43 4.17
N ARG A 112 8.41 -4.18 3.98
CA ARG A 112 8.97 -4.30 2.63
C ARG A 112 8.10 -5.25 1.81
N GLY A 113 7.47 -4.74 0.77
CA GLY A 113 6.53 -5.50 -0.05
C GLY A 113 6.58 -5.12 -1.52
N ASP A 114 6.24 -6.09 -2.36
CA ASP A 114 6.00 -5.89 -3.78
C ASP A 114 4.50 -5.96 -4.03
N ASN A 115 3.90 -4.86 -4.44
CA ASN A 115 2.46 -4.81 -4.67
C ASN A 115 1.99 -5.68 -5.85
N ALA A 116 2.90 -6.02 -6.78
CA ALA A 116 2.63 -7.02 -7.81
C ALA A 116 2.55 -8.46 -7.27
N ALA A 117 3.00 -8.71 -6.03
CA ALA A 117 3.11 -10.04 -5.44
C ALA A 117 2.21 -10.25 -4.21
N TRP A 118 1.30 -9.35 -3.93
CA TRP A 118 0.28 -9.45 -2.86
C TRP A 118 0.85 -9.84 -1.49
N VAL A 119 1.49 -8.90 -0.82
CA VAL A 119 2.05 -9.11 0.54
C VAL A 119 0.98 -9.08 1.64
N TRP A 120 -0.19 -8.53 1.35
CA TRP A 120 -1.27 -8.33 2.30
C TRP A 120 -2.21 -9.52 2.35
N ARG A 121 -2.49 -10.01 3.56
CA ARG A 121 -3.46 -11.08 3.80
C ARG A 121 -4.75 -10.49 4.37
N LEU A 122 -5.87 -11.11 4.05
CA LEU A 122 -7.12 -10.84 4.74
C LEU A 122 -7.15 -11.64 6.05
N PRO A 123 -7.51 -11.02 7.19
CA PRO A 123 -7.75 -11.76 8.41
C PRO A 123 -8.92 -12.73 8.23
N PRO A 124 -8.93 -13.89 8.88
CA PRO A 124 -10.07 -14.78 8.86
C PRO A 124 -11.31 -14.07 9.44
N PRO A 125 -12.53 -14.48 9.05
CA PRO A 125 -13.75 -13.98 9.67
C PRO A 125 -13.71 -14.13 11.19
N ILE A 126 -14.18 -13.13 11.93
CA ILE A 126 -14.35 -13.24 13.37
C ILE A 126 -15.52 -14.19 13.61
N VAL A 127 -15.22 -15.43 14.00
CA VAL A 127 -16.23 -16.39 14.41
C VAL A 127 -16.53 -16.13 15.89
N PRO A 128 -17.81 -15.96 16.29
CA PRO A 128 -18.16 -15.83 17.69
C PRO A 128 -17.61 -17.01 18.51
N ALA A 129 -17.10 -16.75 19.70
CA ALA A 129 -16.42 -17.75 20.54
C ALA A 129 -17.26 -19.02 20.83
N ARG A 130 -18.58 -18.95 20.67
CA ARG A 130 -19.50 -20.09 20.83
C ARG A 130 -19.50 -21.05 19.63
N GLU A 131 -19.02 -20.62 18.46
CA GLU A 131 -18.98 -21.40 17.23
C GLU A 131 -17.57 -21.94 16.92
N HIS A 132 -16.58 -21.64 17.76
CA HIS A 132 -15.30 -22.32 17.63
C HIS A 132 -15.49 -23.80 17.89
N PRO A 133 -15.36 -24.67 16.89
CA PRO A 133 -15.31 -26.10 17.14
C PRO A 133 -14.15 -26.33 18.12
N LYS A 134 -14.38 -27.10 19.16
CA LYS A 134 -13.34 -27.65 20.03
C LYS A 134 -12.45 -28.60 19.21
N ALA A 135 -11.67 -28.04 18.34
CA ALA A 135 -10.67 -28.77 17.58
C ALA A 135 -9.38 -27.95 17.63
N ALA A 136 -8.71 -28.06 18.75
CA ALA A 136 -7.29 -28.28 18.64
C ALA A 136 -7.13 -29.67 17.95
N ALA A 137 -7.43 -29.77 16.65
CA ALA A 137 -6.83 -30.78 15.85
C ALA A 137 -5.33 -30.43 15.87
N GLU A 138 -4.53 -31.29 16.46
CA GLU A 138 -3.08 -31.25 16.39
C GLU A 138 -2.72 -30.92 14.95
N ILE A 139 -2.10 -29.74 14.75
CA ILE A 139 -1.55 -29.36 13.46
C ILE A 139 -0.46 -30.36 13.20
N ASP A 140 -0.70 -31.31 12.32
CA ASP A 140 0.28 -32.28 11.87
C ASP A 140 1.39 -31.53 11.10
N LEU A 141 2.40 -31.08 11.85
CA LEU A 141 3.59 -30.40 11.34
C LEU A 141 4.30 -31.23 10.26
N HIS A 142 4.22 -32.57 10.34
CA HIS A 142 4.84 -33.48 9.37
C HIS A 142 4.10 -33.48 8.03
N ALA A 143 2.78 -33.26 8.03
CA ALA A 143 2.00 -33.09 6.80
C ALA A 143 2.27 -31.74 6.12
N LEU A 144 2.64 -30.70 6.88
CA LEU A 144 3.03 -29.40 6.34
C LEU A 144 4.43 -29.42 5.73
N GLU A 145 5.38 -30.14 6.32
CA GLU A 145 6.74 -30.31 5.78
C GLU A 145 6.74 -31.10 4.47
N LYS A 146 6.02 -32.21 4.39
CA LYS A 146 5.87 -32.98 3.13
C LYS A 146 5.19 -32.20 2.00
N ARG A 147 4.29 -31.25 2.33
CA ARG A 147 3.70 -30.36 1.33
C ARG A 147 4.68 -29.32 0.81
N ALA A 148 5.61 -28.85 1.64
CA ALA A 148 6.63 -27.88 1.26
C ALA A 148 7.68 -28.46 0.29
N GLU A 149 8.00 -29.74 0.41
CA GLU A 149 9.00 -30.42 -0.44
C GLU A 149 8.46 -30.79 -1.84
N GLY A 150 7.15 -31.04 -1.98
CA GLY A 150 6.51 -31.47 -3.24
C GLY A 150 6.24 -30.35 -4.25
N GLU A 151 6.43 -29.10 -3.88
CA GLU A 151 5.90 -27.96 -4.63
C GLU A 151 6.93 -27.07 -5.34
N GLN A 152 8.06 -27.59 -5.74
CA GLN A 152 9.12 -26.85 -6.44
C GLN A 152 9.05 -26.93 -7.97
N GLN A 153 7.97 -26.68 -8.64
CA GLN A 153 8.07 -26.32 -10.08
C GLN A 153 6.81 -25.62 -10.63
N SER A 154 7.08 -24.50 -11.29
CA SER A 154 6.33 -23.81 -12.33
C SER A 154 4.86 -23.38 -12.10
N GLY A 155 4.57 -22.12 -12.28
CA GLY A 155 3.20 -21.61 -12.52
C GLY A 155 2.47 -20.98 -11.31
N ARG A 156 3.15 -20.70 -10.20
CA ARG A 156 2.58 -20.52 -8.85
C ARG A 156 1.93 -19.19 -8.49
N LYS A 157 2.02 -18.15 -9.31
CA LYS A 157 1.46 -16.83 -8.89
C LYS A 157 -0.08 -16.76 -8.95
N ARG A 158 -0.71 -17.51 -9.84
CA ARG A 158 -2.17 -17.50 -10.01
C ARG A 158 -2.89 -18.62 -9.24
N ALA A 159 -2.26 -19.78 -9.12
CA ALA A 159 -2.85 -20.95 -8.46
C ALA A 159 -2.92 -20.87 -6.92
N TYR A 160 -2.13 -19.99 -6.28
CA TYR A 160 -2.17 -19.83 -4.82
C TYR A 160 -3.43 -19.08 -4.35
N LEU A 161 -4.02 -18.24 -5.19
CA LEU A 161 -5.27 -17.51 -4.91
C LEU A 161 -6.51 -18.41 -5.09
N GLU A 162 -6.44 -19.41 -5.97
CA GLU A 162 -7.58 -20.28 -6.29
C GLU A 162 -7.67 -21.54 -5.38
N ARG A 163 -6.57 -21.94 -4.73
CA ARG A 163 -6.51 -23.17 -3.92
C ARG A 163 -6.78 -23.01 -2.43
N SER A 164 -6.71 -21.82 -1.88
CA SER A 164 -7.18 -21.62 -0.52
C SER A 164 -8.69 -21.44 -0.56
N GLY A 165 -9.44 -22.52 -0.41
CA GLY A 165 -10.85 -22.49 -0.04
C GLY A 165 -11.05 -21.88 1.38
N CYS A 166 -10.20 -20.90 1.74
CA CYS A 166 -10.41 -20.05 2.88
C CYS A 166 -11.58 -19.15 2.53
N SER A 167 -12.68 -19.29 3.26
CA SER A 167 -13.75 -18.30 3.37
C SER A 167 -13.14 -16.90 3.23
N ALA A 168 -13.70 -16.10 2.34
CA ALA A 168 -13.19 -14.76 2.02
C ALA A 168 -12.90 -14.00 3.32
N GLY A 169 -11.61 -13.79 3.61
CA GLY A 169 -11.21 -13.04 4.80
C GLY A 169 -11.79 -11.64 4.75
N GLN A 170 -11.97 -11.02 5.91
CA GLN A 170 -12.62 -9.71 5.99
C GLN A 170 -11.68 -8.58 5.58
N PRO A 171 -12.15 -7.62 4.76
CA PRO A 171 -11.45 -6.35 4.55
C PRO A 171 -11.19 -5.64 5.88
N TRP A 172 -10.07 -4.92 5.95
CA TRP A 172 -9.62 -4.35 7.23
C TRP A 172 -9.03 -2.95 7.13
N VAL A 173 -8.94 -2.39 5.92
CA VAL A 173 -8.38 -1.05 5.67
C VAL A 173 -9.51 -0.07 5.41
N ASP A 174 -9.54 1.05 6.14
CA ASP A 174 -10.56 2.09 5.96
C ASP A 174 -10.24 2.98 4.76
N ALA A 175 -8.95 3.27 4.54
CA ALA A 175 -8.51 4.12 3.43
C ALA A 175 -7.16 3.66 2.87
N ILE A 176 -7.04 3.69 1.55
CA ILE A 176 -5.78 3.57 0.83
C ILE A 176 -5.49 4.93 0.21
N VAL A 177 -4.34 5.52 0.60
CA VAL A 177 -3.92 6.83 0.10
C VAL A 177 -2.49 6.72 -0.37
N THR A 178 -2.23 7.03 -1.66
CA THR A 178 -0.93 6.71 -2.23
C THR A 178 -0.56 7.57 -3.44
N ASP A 179 0.74 7.71 -3.70
CA ASP A 179 1.33 8.31 -4.89
C ASP A 179 2.18 7.26 -5.62
N PRO A 180 1.58 6.42 -6.47
CA PRO A 180 2.28 5.33 -7.12
C PRO A 180 3.36 5.81 -8.09
N PRO A 181 4.44 5.02 -8.30
CA PRO A 181 5.50 5.34 -9.26
C PRO A 181 5.08 4.94 -10.68
N TYR A 182 4.70 5.89 -11.53
CA TYR A 182 4.25 5.63 -12.90
C TYR A 182 5.33 5.78 -13.99
N GLY A 183 6.59 5.79 -13.63
CA GLY A 183 7.68 5.75 -14.62
C GLY A 183 8.13 7.08 -15.20
N ILE A 184 7.36 8.16 -15.08
CA ILE A 184 7.71 9.47 -15.66
C ILE A 184 8.86 10.15 -14.88
N ARG A 185 8.91 10.01 -13.55
CA ARG A 185 9.95 10.58 -12.68
C ARG A 185 10.73 9.54 -11.88
N ALA A 186 10.08 8.45 -11.50
CA ALA A 186 10.68 7.29 -10.83
C ALA A 186 10.12 6.05 -11.49
N GLY A 187 10.95 5.25 -12.16
CA GLY A 187 10.52 4.00 -12.78
C GLY A 187 9.88 3.08 -11.75
N ALA A 188 8.60 2.75 -11.96
CA ALA A 188 7.94 1.72 -11.18
C ALA A 188 8.74 0.42 -11.26
N ARG A 189 8.89 -0.27 -10.14
CA ARG A 189 9.67 -1.50 -10.05
C ARG A 189 8.84 -2.60 -9.41
N GLN A 190 8.98 -3.82 -9.94
CA GLN A 190 8.47 -5.05 -9.37
C GLN A 190 9.60 -6.06 -9.19
N SER A 191 9.41 -7.08 -8.38
CA SER A 191 10.40 -8.14 -8.18
C SER A 191 10.71 -8.84 -9.50
N GLY A 192 11.98 -8.82 -9.90
CA GLY A 192 12.47 -9.50 -11.10
C GLY A 192 12.89 -10.94 -10.79
N HIS A 193 12.82 -11.81 -11.80
CA HIS A 193 13.49 -13.11 -11.70
C HIS A 193 15.00 -12.91 -11.74
N GLN A 194 15.72 -13.46 -10.76
CA GLN A 194 17.17 -13.53 -10.84
C GLN A 194 17.60 -14.33 -12.07
N GLN A 195 18.45 -13.74 -12.90
CA GLN A 195 19.35 -14.56 -13.71
C GLN A 195 20.07 -15.53 -12.76
N LYS A 196 20.07 -16.81 -13.12
CA LYS A 196 20.58 -17.95 -12.36
C LYS A 196 21.76 -17.60 -11.46
N HIS A 197 21.50 -17.19 -10.22
CA HIS A 197 22.50 -17.28 -9.18
C HIS A 197 22.74 -18.77 -8.91
N LYS A 198 24.00 -19.14 -8.79
CA LYS A 198 24.45 -20.49 -8.47
C LYS A 198 23.57 -21.05 -7.34
N ARG A 199 22.70 -22.02 -7.69
CA ARG A 199 21.95 -22.78 -6.69
C ARG A 199 22.96 -23.37 -5.72
N GLY A 200 22.85 -23.06 -4.42
CA GLY A 200 23.59 -23.77 -3.37
C GLY A 200 24.45 -22.94 -2.43
N GLN A 201 24.61 -21.63 -2.61
CA GLN A 201 25.28 -20.81 -1.59
C GLN A 201 24.26 -20.15 -0.68
N GLU A 202 24.20 -20.57 0.58
CA GLU A 202 23.45 -19.84 1.62
C GLU A 202 24.12 -18.49 1.88
N ARG A 203 23.32 -17.43 1.88
CA ARG A 203 23.79 -16.09 2.24
C ARG A 203 24.06 -16.01 3.72
N THR A 204 25.13 -15.34 4.10
CA THR A 204 25.40 -14.99 5.50
C THR A 204 24.31 -14.05 6.04
N ASN A 205 24.19 -13.94 7.36
CA ASN A 205 23.23 -13.04 7.98
C ASN A 205 23.46 -11.57 7.58
N GLU A 206 24.71 -11.14 7.42
CA GLU A 206 25.09 -9.80 6.97
C GLU A 206 24.67 -9.56 5.52
N GLU A 207 24.92 -10.53 4.64
CA GLU A 207 24.47 -10.46 3.24
C GLU A 207 22.94 -10.44 3.11
N ARG A 208 22.20 -11.14 4.00
CA ARG A 208 20.73 -11.09 4.05
C ARG A 208 20.22 -9.71 4.47
N LEU A 209 20.90 -9.04 5.40
CA LEU A 209 20.52 -7.70 5.89
C LEU A 209 20.71 -6.60 4.84
N THR A 210 21.73 -6.74 3.99
CA THR A 210 22.08 -5.76 2.96
C THR A 210 21.56 -6.13 1.56
N TYR A 211 20.96 -7.29 1.43
CA TYR A 211 20.50 -7.80 0.13
C TYR A 211 19.40 -6.94 -0.49
N ILE A 212 19.69 -6.43 -1.68
CA ILE A 212 18.71 -5.74 -2.52
C ILE A 212 18.26 -6.74 -3.59
N SER A 213 16.99 -7.12 -3.56
CA SER A 213 16.43 -8.01 -4.58
C SER A 213 16.47 -7.32 -5.94
N PRO A 214 16.83 -8.03 -7.02
CA PRO A 214 16.74 -7.49 -8.36
C PRO A 214 15.29 -7.12 -8.66
N THR A 215 15.11 -5.98 -9.32
CA THR A 215 13.81 -5.48 -9.72
C THR A 215 13.81 -5.21 -11.22
N VAL A 216 12.67 -5.40 -11.84
CA VAL A 216 12.41 -5.06 -13.26
C VAL A 216 11.46 -3.87 -13.34
N LEU A 217 11.37 -3.25 -14.50
CA LEU A 217 10.37 -2.21 -14.73
C LEU A 217 8.96 -2.77 -14.56
N TYR A 218 8.12 -1.98 -13.94
CA TYR A 218 6.71 -2.28 -13.71
C TYR A 218 5.90 -1.39 -14.64
N ASP A 219 5.13 -1.99 -15.53
CA ASP A 219 4.32 -1.26 -16.49
C ASP A 219 3.27 -0.38 -15.78
N PRO A 220 3.14 0.91 -16.14
CA PRO A 220 2.22 1.84 -15.48
C PRO A 220 0.75 1.38 -15.47
N GLN A 221 0.25 0.79 -16.54
CA GLN A 221 -1.12 0.29 -16.61
C GLN A 221 -1.33 -0.88 -15.65
N THR A 222 -0.32 -1.74 -15.53
CA THR A 222 -0.33 -2.84 -14.57
C THR A 222 -0.30 -2.33 -13.13
N VAL A 223 0.44 -1.24 -12.83
CA VAL A 223 0.44 -0.61 -11.50
C VAL A 223 -0.95 -0.15 -11.10
N VAL A 224 -1.69 0.50 -12.02
CA VAL A 224 -3.07 0.95 -11.77
C VAL A 224 -3.99 -0.24 -11.52
N SER A 225 -3.96 -1.24 -12.41
CA SER A 225 -4.78 -2.44 -12.27
C SER A 225 -4.54 -3.18 -10.96
N ASP A 226 -3.27 -3.37 -10.58
CA ASP A 226 -2.91 -4.02 -9.32
C ASP A 226 -3.32 -3.18 -8.10
N LEU A 227 -3.25 -1.84 -8.18
CA LEU A 227 -3.73 -0.95 -7.13
C LEU A 227 -5.25 -1.02 -6.96
N LEU A 228 -6.01 -1.06 -8.05
CA LEU A 228 -7.47 -1.22 -7.99
C LEU A 228 -7.86 -2.57 -7.39
N ASN A 229 -7.20 -3.65 -7.82
CA ASN A 229 -7.41 -4.99 -7.26
C ASN A 229 -7.05 -5.05 -5.77
N LEU A 230 -5.95 -4.39 -5.35
CA LEU A 230 -5.56 -4.29 -3.95
C LEU A 230 -6.64 -3.58 -3.14
N ALA A 231 -7.12 -2.44 -3.63
CA ALA A 231 -8.14 -1.64 -2.97
C ALA A 231 -9.47 -2.41 -2.85
N ALA A 232 -9.91 -3.03 -3.92
CA ALA A 232 -11.13 -3.86 -3.93
C ALA A 232 -11.08 -5.00 -2.90
N ARG A 233 -9.89 -5.54 -2.65
CA ARG A 233 -9.70 -6.64 -1.71
C ARG A 233 -9.61 -6.17 -0.25
N LEU A 234 -8.86 -5.09 0.02
CA LEU A 234 -8.50 -4.70 1.39
C LEU A 234 -9.46 -3.68 2.01
N LEU A 235 -10.09 -2.81 1.20
CA LEU A 235 -10.97 -1.77 1.70
C LEU A 235 -12.26 -2.37 2.29
N VAL A 236 -12.62 -1.87 3.47
CA VAL A 236 -13.95 -2.07 4.04
C VAL A 236 -15.03 -1.46 3.12
N ASP A 237 -16.28 -1.85 3.29
CA ASP A 237 -17.39 -1.22 2.57
C ASP A 237 -17.41 0.30 2.81
N ASP A 238 -17.63 1.07 1.75
CA ASP A 238 -17.53 2.54 1.72
C ASP A 238 -16.11 3.10 1.98
N GLY A 239 -15.10 2.26 2.21
CA GLY A 239 -13.70 2.64 2.30
C GLY A 239 -13.20 3.30 1.01
N ARG A 240 -12.21 4.18 1.11
CA ARG A 240 -11.77 4.99 -0.03
C ARG A 240 -10.34 4.69 -0.47
N LEU A 241 -10.17 4.65 -1.78
CA LEU A 241 -8.88 4.71 -2.47
C LEU A 241 -8.70 6.12 -3.02
N VAL A 242 -7.61 6.79 -2.61
CA VAL A 242 -7.22 8.11 -3.14
C VAL A 242 -5.78 8.04 -3.64
N PHE A 243 -5.58 8.38 -4.90
CA PHE A 243 -4.25 8.30 -5.50
C PHE A 243 -4.03 9.36 -6.59
N LEU A 244 -2.77 9.61 -6.90
CA LEU A 244 -2.38 10.47 -8.02
C LEU A 244 -2.15 9.60 -9.25
N LEU A 245 -2.73 9.99 -10.38
CA LEU A 245 -2.55 9.35 -11.67
C LEU A 245 -1.90 10.36 -12.63
N PRO A 246 -0.60 10.25 -12.93
CA PRO A 246 0.04 11.07 -13.94
C PRO A 246 -0.51 10.77 -15.32
N VAL A 247 -0.70 11.83 -16.11
CA VAL A 247 -1.26 11.74 -17.46
C VAL A 247 -0.52 12.67 -18.40
N ASP A 248 -0.53 12.35 -19.68
CA ASP A 248 -0.25 13.30 -20.75
C ASP A 248 -1.50 14.16 -20.96
N LEU A 249 -1.33 15.49 -20.99
CA LEU A 249 -2.48 16.40 -21.14
C LEU A 249 -3.19 16.25 -22.47
N SER A 250 -2.53 15.73 -23.51
CA SER A 250 -3.13 15.47 -24.82
C SER A 250 -4.08 14.26 -24.82
N THR A 251 -3.85 13.28 -23.95
CA THR A 251 -4.63 12.01 -23.85
C THR A 251 -5.29 11.83 -22.49
N ALA A 252 -5.31 12.87 -21.66
CA ALA A 252 -5.75 12.77 -20.26
C ALA A 252 -7.13 12.14 -20.07
N HIS A 253 -8.07 12.39 -20.98
CA HIS A 253 -9.42 11.80 -20.91
C HIS A 253 -9.43 10.29 -21.17
N GLU A 254 -8.49 9.78 -21.95
CA GLU A 254 -8.39 8.34 -22.27
C GLU A 254 -7.89 7.55 -21.06
N GLU A 255 -7.01 8.15 -20.25
CA GLU A 255 -6.45 7.55 -19.04
C GLU A 255 -7.52 7.27 -17.97
N LEU A 256 -8.64 8.01 -17.99
CA LEU A 256 -9.76 7.75 -17.08
C LEU A 256 -10.47 6.42 -17.35
N ASN A 257 -10.34 5.86 -18.55
CA ASN A 257 -10.88 4.55 -18.90
C ASN A 257 -10.16 3.40 -18.13
N LEU A 258 -8.95 3.64 -17.64
CA LEU A 258 -8.23 2.69 -16.80
C LEU A 258 -8.85 2.56 -15.39
N LEU A 259 -9.70 3.51 -14.99
CA LEU A 259 -10.28 3.58 -13.65
C LEU A 259 -11.57 2.77 -13.52
N HIS A 260 -11.65 1.63 -14.20
CA HIS A 260 -12.80 0.74 -14.11
C HIS A 260 -12.50 -0.51 -13.28
N HIS A 261 -13.32 -0.75 -12.26
CA HIS A 261 -13.30 -1.96 -11.46
C HIS A 261 -14.71 -2.26 -10.94
N GLU A 262 -15.15 -3.52 -11.00
CA GLU A 262 -16.52 -3.93 -10.62
C GLU A 262 -16.88 -3.56 -9.17
N ASP A 263 -15.92 -3.70 -8.27
CA ASP A 263 -16.06 -3.48 -6.84
C ASP A 263 -15.79 -2.03 -6.37
N LEU A 264 -15.32 -1.16 -7.26
CA LEU A 264 -14.98 0.23 -6.93
C LEU A 264 -15.83 1.18 -7.76
N GLU A 265 -16.16 2.31 -7.18
CA GLU A 265 -16.90 3.40 -7.81
C GLU A 265 -16.02 4.63 -7.87
N LEU A 266 -15.89 5.24 -9.05
CA LEU A 266 -15.23 6.53 -9.21
C LEU A 266 -16.10 7.63 -8.61
N VAL A 267 -15.63 8.26 -7.53
CA VAL A 267 -16.38 9.29 -6.80
C VAL A 267 -16.03 10.69 -7.28
N ALA A 268 -14.75 10.95 -7.48
CA ALA A 268 -14.26 12.25 -7.92
C ALA A 268 -12.89 12.11 -8.60
N PHE A 269 -12.61 13.05 -9.48
CA PHE A 269 -11.28 13.26 -10.04
C PHE A 269 -11.06 14.75 -10.33
N SER A 270 -9.81 15.21 -10.18
CA SER A 270 -9.43 16.59 -10.44
C SER A 270 -8.09 16.61 -11.14
N LEU A 271 -8.02 17.29 -12.29
CA LEU A 271 -6.79 17.43 -13.06
C LEU A 271 -5.95 18.59 -12.54
N GLN A 272 -4.70 18.32 -12.24
CA GLN A 272 -3.67 19.32 -11.98
C GLN A 272 -2.70 19.35 -13.17
N PRO A 273 -2.75 20.37 -14.02
CA PRO A 273 -1.73 20.56 -15.04
C PRO A 273 -0.36 20.85 -14.41
N LEU A 274 0.68 20.27 -14.96
CA LEU A 274 2.07 20.48 -14.60
C LEU A 274 2.84 21.07 -15.83
N SER A 275 4.12 21.35 -15.68
CA SER A 275 4.94 21.82 -16.79
C SER A 275 5.24 20.70 -17.81
N GLY A 276 5.47 21.07 -19.08
CA GLY A 276 5.96 20.15 -20.11
C GLY A 276 4.89 19.23 -20.71
N GLY A 277 3.62 19.65 -20.78
CA GLY A 277 2.55 18.85 -21.40
C GLY A 277 2.05 17.69 -20.56
N VAL A 278 2.54 17.54 -19.33
CA VAL A 278 2.10 16.50 -18.39
C VAL A 278 1.19 17.09 -17.31
N GLY A 279 0.34 16.25 -16.77
CA GLY A 279 -0.51 16.56 -15.64
C GLY A 279 -0.63 15.38 -14.68
N ARG A 280 -1.48 15.51 -13.70
CA ARG A 280 -1.90 14.41 -12.85
C ARG A 280 -3.34 14.57 -12.40
N TYR A 281 -4.06 13.48 -12.37
CA TYR A 281 -5.36 13.44 -11.70
C TYR A 281 -5.17 13.11 -10.22
N LEU A 282 -5.87 13.82 -9.37
CA LEU A 282 -6.20 13.35 -8.02
C LEU A 282 -7.48 12.54 -8.15
N VAL A 283 -7.39 11.25 -7.98
CA VAL A 283 -8.49 10.29 -8.15
C VAL A 283 -8.99 9.83 -6.79
N THR A 284 -10.32 9.79 -6.64
CA THR A 284 -11.00 9.24 -5.47
C THR A 284 -11.97 8.16 -5.91
N MET A 285 -11.78 6.95 -5.43
CA MET A 285 -12.69 5.83 -5.62
C MET A 285 -13.21 5.33 -4.27
N ARG A 286 -14.38 4.72 -4.29
CA ARG A 286 -15.05 4.15 -3.10
C ARG A 286 -15.31 2.67 -3.31
N ARG A 287 -15.08 1.86 -2.27
CA ARG A 287 -15.47 0.46 -2.25
C ARG A 287 -17.00 0.35 -2.25
N ARG A 288 -17.57 -0.36 -3.20
CA ARG A 288 -19.02 -0.67 -3.22
C ARG A 288 -19.36 -1.56 -2.04
N ARG A 289 -20.55 -1.39 -1.49
CA ARG A 289 -21.05 -2.30 -0.45
C ARG A 289 -21.29 -3.67 -1.05
N ARG A 290 -20.90 -4.70 -0.34
CA ARG A 290 -21.21 -6.07 -0.70
C ARG A 290 -22.69 -6.29 -0.50
N SER A 291 -23.42 -6.78 -1.53
CA SER A 291 -24.79 -7.18 -1.40
C SER A 291 -24.88 -8.37 -0.42
N THR A 292 -25.68 -8.24 0.63
CA THR A 292 -25.99 -9.30 1.60
C THR A 292 -27.05 -10.26 1.06
N GLU A 293 -27.22 -10.39 -0.27
CA GLU A 293 -28.16 -11.34 -0.85
C GLU A 293 -27.63 -12.77 -0.74
N GLY A 294 -27.97 -13.43 0.36
CA GLY A 294 -27.61 -14.84 0.58
C GLY A 294 -28.10 -15.44 1.91
N SER A 295 -28.78 -14.67 2.77
CA SER A 295 -29.16 -15.19 4.11
C SER A 295 -30.69 -15.20 4.40
N SER A 296 -31.55 -15.10 3.40
CA SER A 296 -32.99 -15.11 3.69
C SER A 296 -33.82 -16.12 2.87
N ALA A 297 -33.26 -17.25 2.50
CA ALA A 297 -33.99 -18.29 1.78
C ALA A 297 -33.94 -19.66 2.47
N VAL A 298 -34.12 -19.69 3.83
CA VAL A 298 -34.50 -20.94 4.50
C VAL A 298 -35.42 -20.57 5.69
N SER A 299 -36.68 -20.29 5.42
CA SER A 299 -37.76 -20.42 6.43
C SER A 299 -39.11 -20.12 5.77
N SER A 300 -39.67 -21.10 5.08
CA SER A 300 -41.15 -21.29 5.02
C SER A 300 -41.43 -22.56 4.19
N ALA A 301 -41.33 -23.70 4.83
CA ALA A 301 -42.04 -24.91 4.40
C ALA A 301 -42.31 -25.74 5.64
N SER A 302 -43.40 -25.40 6.31
CA SER A 302 -44.09 -26.34 7.19
C SER A 302 -45.56 -25.96 7.25
N ALA A 303 -46.35 -26.74 6.58
CA ALA A 303 -47.75 -27.04 6.85
C ALA A 303 -48.14 -28.24 5.99
N PRO A 304 -49.16 -28.93 6.21
CA PRO A 304 -50.26 -28.78 7.19
C PRO A 304 -50.20 -29.72 8.31
#